data_8c1f0a7b3be4d50e858ecd93dacd1a5e
#
_entry.id   8c1f0a7b3be4d50e858ecd93dacd1a5e
#
_cell.length_a   1.000
_cell.length_b   1.000
_cell.length_c   1.000
_cell.angle_alpha   90.00
_cell.angle_beta   90.00
_cell.angle_gamma   90.00
#
_symmetry.space_group_name_H-M   'P 1'
#
loop_
_entity.id
_entity.type
_entity.pdbx_description
1 polymer ?
#
loop_
_entity_poly.entity_id
_entity_poly.type
_entity_poly.pdbx_seq_one_letter_code
_entity_poly.pdbx_strand_id
1 'polypeptide(L)'
;TLEVVYSLDSYLRELSGMDQFVFQPGGGADAAFMHATVTRAYHAARGELHQRREIITTAQAHPCNPATAAAAGFDIITLPMEEAGYPSVEALRSVVSERTAALMVNNPDDMGIYNPDIKEWVKIVHNAGALAFYDHANFNGVMSRIRASELGFDACMFMLHKTFGAPKGGGGPAVGAYGCRAHLVPFLAAPIVERKEDMTYTIVNGESDADTYVREYLGNIPVVFKAYSWIRAMGADGIRQAADLSLLANNYMEQQ
;
A
#
# COMPACT_ATOMS: atom_id res chain seq x y z
N THR A 1 21.26 -12.75 2.80
CA THR A 1 20.54 -11.47 2.63
C THR A 1 19.35 -11.64 1.70
N LEU A 2 19.54 -12.13 0.46
CA LEU A 2 18.45 -12.27 -0.52
C LEU A 2 17.34 -13.19 -0.03
N GLU A 3 17.65 -14.30 0.64
CA GLU A 3 16.66 -15.19 1.26
C GLU A 3 15.75 -14.45 2.24
N VAL A 4 16.28 -13.54 3.05
CA VAL A 4 15.49 -12.75 4.00
C VAL A 4 14.56 -11.78 3.28
N VAL A 5 15.04 -11.11 2.24
CA VAL A 5 14.21 -10.20 1.42
C VAL A 5 13.07 -10.98 0.75
N TYR A 6 13.38 -12.12 0.13
CA TYR A 6 12.38 -13.00 -0.48
C TYR A 6 11.36 -13.54 0.55
N SER A 7 11.84 -13.96 1.72
CA SER A 7 10.97 -14.48 2.76
C SER A 7 10.04 -13.40 3.32
N LEU A 8 10.53 -12.16 3.52
CA LEU A 8 9.69 -11.06 3.95
C LEU A 8 8.64 -10.72 2.89
N ASP A 9 9.01 -10.65 1.60
CA ASP A 9 8.05 -10.53 0.50
C ASP A 9 6.96 -11.60 0.61
N SER A 10 7.34 -12.86 0.76
CA SER A 10 6.39 -13.98 0.87
C SER A 10 5.44 -13.84 2.06
N TYR A 11 5.93 -13.37 3.22
CA TYR A 11 5.07 -13.15 4.39
C TYR A 11 4.09 -11.99 4.19
N LEU A 12 4.53 -10.90 3.58
CA LEU A 12 3.65 -9.77 3.30
C LEU A 12 2.61 -10.10 2.21
N ARG A 13 2.98 -10.91 1.24
CA ARG A 13 2.04 -11.48 0.25
C ARG A 13 0.96 -12.30 0.94
N GLU A 14 1.33 -13.17 1.89
CA GLU A 14 0.35 -13.94 2.68
C GLU A 14 -0.58 -13.04 3.48
N LEU A 15 -0.06 -12.00 4.13
CA LEU A 15 -0.84 -11.07 4.95
C LEU A 15 -1.80 -10.20 4.12
N SER A 16 -1.46 -9.85 2.90
CA SER A 16 -2.21 -8.90 2.06
C SER A 16 -2.98 -9.53 0.91
N GLY A 17 -2.51 -10.69 0.44
CA GLY A 17 -2.94 -11.31 -0.80
C GLY A 17 -2.41 -10.63 -2.07
N MET A 18 -1.42 -9.75 -1.96
CA MET A 18 -0.69 -9.21 -3.11
C MET A 18 0.23 -10.25 -3.72
N ASP A 19 0.69 -10.03 -4.95
CA ASP A 19 1.49 -11.00 -5.70
C ASP A 19 2.99 -10.70 -5.64
N GLN A 20 3.39 -9.45 -5.37
CA GLN A 20 4.79 -9.05 -5.23
C GLN A 20 4.94 -7.86 -4.29
N PHE A 21 6.02 -7.84 -3.48
CA PHE A 21 6.45 -6.67 -2.69
C PHE A 21 7.84 -6.21 -3.07
N VAL A 22 8.04 -4.87 -2.97
CA VAL A 22 9.36 -4.21 -3.04
C VAL A 22 9.57 -3.36 -1.79
N PHE A 23 10.84 -3.18 -1.40
CA PHE A 23 11.24 -2.52 -0.14
C PHE A 23 12.03 -1.24 -0.36
N GLN A 24 12.06 -0.74 -1.58
CA GLN A 24 12.76 0.50 -1.95
C GLN A 24 12.20 1.76 -1.26
N PRO A 25 10.86 1.93 -1.11
CA PRO A 25 10.34 3.13 -0.47
C PRO A 25 10.91 3.33 0.93
N GLY A 26 11.37 4.53 1.24
CA GLY A 26 11.91 4.89 2.56
C GLY A 26 10.87 5.26 3.58
N GLY A 27 9.58 5.21 3.21
CA GLY A 27 8.45 5.53 4.08
C GLY A 27 7.14 5.60 3.31
N GLY A 28 6.07 6.10 3.98
CA GLY A 28 4.72 6.16 3.40
C GLY A 28 4.63 7.05 2.17
N ALA A 29 5.23 8.23 2.22
CA ALA A 29 5.23 9.14 1.09
C ALA A 29 5.91 8.55 -0.14
N ASP A 30 7.05 7.87 0.03
CA ASP A 30 7.74 7.21 -1.09
C ASP A 30 6.89 6.06 -1.66
N ALA A 31 6.21 5.27 -0.80
CA ALA A 31 5.37 4.17 -1.26
C ALA A 31 4.09 4.66 -1.96
N ALA A 32 3.48 5.74 -1.47
CA ALA A 32 2.35 6.38 -2.14
C ALA A 32 2.77 7.02 -3.48
N PHE A 33 3.96 7.64 -3.53
CA PHE A 33 4.52 8.16 -4.78
C PHE A 33 4.81 7.03 -5.79
N MET A 34 5.39 5.91 -5.31
CA MET A 34 5.60 4.72 -6.15
C MET A 34 4.27 4.25 -6.74
N HIS A 35 3.18 4.20 -5.95
CA HIS A 35 1.88 3.82 -6.50
C HIS A 35 1.41 4.80 -7.58
N ALA A 36 1.55 6.10 -7.35
CA ALA A 36 1.16 7.10 -8.35
C ALA A 36 1.98 6.96 -9.64
N THR A 37 3.29 6.70 -9.56
CA THR A 37 4.14 6.47 -10.75
C THR A 37 3.82 5.13 -11.43
N VAL A 38 3.54 4.06 -10.69
CA VAL A 38 3.06 2.78 -11.24
C VAL A 38 1.72 2.96 -11.95
N THR A 39 0.80 3.74 -11.37
CA THR A 39 -0.49 4.10 -12.01
C THR A 39 -0.27 4.83 -13.34
N ARG A 40 0.67 5.78 -13.39
CA ARG A 40 1.04 6.46 -14.64
C ARG A 40 1.56 5.49 -15.70
N ALA A 41 2.51 4.63 -15.30
CA ALA A 41 3.11 3.63 -16.18
C ALA A 41 2.07 2.65 -16.73
N TYR A 42 1.16 2.18 -15.86
CA TYR A 42 0.06 1.30 -16.23
C TYR A 42 -0.85 1.94 -17.29
N HIS A 43 -1.34 3.17 -17.05
CA HIS A 43 -2.21 3.86 -18.01
C HIS A 43 -1.44 4.31 -19.28
N ALA A 44 -0.15 4.64 -19.17
CA ALA A 44 0.68 4.95 -20.34
C ALA A 44 0.83 3.74 -21.27
N ALA A 45 1.09 2.55 -20.73
CA ALA A 45 1.19 1.30 -21.51
C ALA A 45 -0.13 0.94 -22.22
N ARG A 46 -1.26 1.42 -21.71
CA ARG A 46 -2.59 1.26 -22.31
C ARG A 46 -2.96 2.39 -23.30
N GLY A 47 -2.10 3.40 -23.44
CA GLY A 47 -2.39 4.59 -24.25
C GLY A 47 -3.44 5.54 -23.65
N GLU A 48 -3.76 5.39 -22.37
CA GLU A 48 -4.85 6.09 -21.67
C GLU A 48 -4.38 7.28 -20.82
N LEU A 49 -3.07 7.52 -20.70
CA LEU A 49 -2.51 8.51 -19.76
C LEU A 49 -3.02 9.94 -20.00
N HIS A 50 -3.33 10.29 -21.24
CA HIS A 50 -3.87 11.61 -21.58
C HIS A 50 -5.30 11.81 -21.05
N GLN A 51 -6.06 10.72 -20.86
CA GLN A 51 -7.43 10.71 -20.35
C GLN A 51 -7.48 10.46 -18.84
N ARG A 52 -6.70 9.51 -18.33
CA ARG A 52 -6.64 9.07 -16.93
C ARG A 52 -5.80 10.04 -16.09
N ARG A 53 -6.38 11.14 -15.67
CA ARG A 53 -5.66 12.24 -15.02
C ARG A 53 -6.04 12.49 -13.58
N GLU A 54 -7.10 11.87 -13.08
CA GLU A 54 -7.66 12.15 -11.76
C GLU A 54 -7.38 11.01 -10.78
N ILE A 55 -6.92 11.38 -9.58
CA ILE A 55 -6.85 10.47 -8.44
C ILE A 55 -7.86 10.93 -7.38
N ILE A 56 -8.69 9.99 -6.94
CA ILE A 56 -9.69 10.22 -5.90
C ILE A 56 -9.10 9.80 -4.56
N THR A 57 -9.28 10.63 -3.54
CA THR A 57 -8.94 10.35 -2.15
C THR A 57 -10.02 10.90 -1.20
N THR A 58 -9.88 10.72 0.11
CA THR A 58 -10.79 11.27 1.12
C THR A 58 -10.12 12.36 1.94
N ALA A 59 -10.90 13.24 2.56
CA ALA A 59 -10.38 14.31 3.40
C ALA A 59 -9.62 13.79 4.64
N GLN A 60 -9.96 12.58 5.11
CA GLN A 60 -9.29 11.92 6.22
C GLN A 60 -8.18 10.96 5.81
N ALA A 61 -7.88 10.86 4.51
CA ALA A 61 -6.71 10.10 4.05
C ALA A 61 -5.42 10.80 4.50
N HIS A 62 -4.39 9.99 4.75
CA HIS A 62 -3.08 10.55 5.09
C HIS A 62 -2.63 11.55 4.01
N PRO A 63 -2.13 12.74 4.38
CA PRO A 63 -1.77 13.81 3.43
C PRO A 63 -0.77 13.40 2.34
N CYS A 64 0.00 12.33 2.54
CA CYS A 64 0.90 11.83 1.51
C CYS A 64 0.16 11.32 0.27
N ASN A 65 -1.07 10.81 0.39
CA ASN A 65 -1.83 10.29 -0.74
C ASN A 65 -2.12 11.39 -1.79
N PRO A 66 -2.81 12.49 -1.46
CA PRO A 66 -3.03 13.56 -2.43
C PRO A 66 -1.73 14.25 -2.85
N ALA A 67 -0.80 14.50 -1.92
CA ALA A 67 0.42 15.24 -2.21
C ALA A 67 1.33 14.50 -3.21
N THR A 68 1.53 13.20 -3.03
CA THR A 68 2.38 12.41 -3.93
C THR A 68 1.72 12.16 -5.28
N ALA A 69 0.40 11.99 -5.31
CA ALA A 69 -0.35 11.89 -6.55
C ALA A 69 -0.27 13.20 -7.37
N ALA A 70 -0.40 14.36 -6.72
CA ALA A 70 -0.19 15.67 -7.37
C ALA A 70 1.25 15.82 -7.88
N ALA A 71 2.26 15.42 -7.08
CA ALA A 71 3.66 15.43 -7.50
C ALA A 71 3.94 14.52 -8.71
N ALA A 72 3.18 13.42 -8.85
CA ALA A 72 3.22 12.55 -10.02
C ALA A 72 2.43 13.10 -11.23
N GLY A 73 1.82 14.28 -11.12
CA GLY A 73 1.15 14.99 -12.20
C GLY A 73 -0.32 14.64 -12.38
N PHE A 74 -0.99 14.11 -11.35
CA PHE A 74 -2.43 13.88 -11.34
C PHE A 74 -3.20 15.07 -10.75
N ASP A 75 -4.42 15.27 -11.24
CA ASP A 75 -5.41 16.12 -10.64
C ASP A 75 -6.05 15.39 -9.45
N ILE A 76 -6.27 16.06 -8.32
CA ILE A 76 -6.75 15.43 -7.11
C ILE A 76 -8.21 15.78 -6.85
N ILE A 77 -9.02 14.74 -6.64
CA ILE A 77 -10.40 14.87 -6.16
C ILE A 77 -10.46 14.37 -4.73
N THR A 78 -10.76 15.26 -3.78
CA THR A 78 -10.88 14.93 -2.37
C THR A 78 -12.34 14.87 -1.98
N LEU A 79 -12.82 13.70 -1.58
CA LEU A 79 -14.17 13.52 -1.06
C LEU A 79 -14.25 14.07 0.37
N PRO A 80 -15.23 14.93 0.68
CA PRO A 80 -15.42 15.45 2.02
C PRO A 80 -15.97 14.36 2.96
N MET A 81 -15.75 14.55 4.26
CA MET A 81 -16.41 13.76 5.28
C MET A 81 -17.92 14.09 5.31
N GLU A 82 -18.72 13.06 5.48
CA GLU A 82 -20.16 13.17 5.69
C GLU A 82 -20.53 12.86 7.16
N GLU A 83 -21.83 12.90 7.48
CA GLU A 83 -22.33 12.70 8.85
C GLU A 83 -21.96 11.33 9.43
N ALA A 84 -21.83 10.29 8.57
CA ALA A 84 -21.42 8.95 8.96
C ALA A 84 -19.93 8.87 9.36
N GLY A 85 -19.15 9.93 9.19
CA GLY A 85 -17.71 9.99 9.45
C GLY A 85 -16.84 9.55 8.26
N TYR A 86 -17.44 9.17 7.14
CA TYR A 86 -16.79 8.84 5.87
C TYR A 86 -17.68 9.24 4.70
N PRO A 87 -17.15 9.44 3.49
CA PRO A 87 -17.96 9.78 2.32
C PRO A 87 -18.84 8.59 1.91
N SER A 88 -20.05 8.88 1.42
CA SER A 88 -20.99 7.86 0.94
C SER A 88 -20.56 7.22 -0.39
N VAL A 89 -21.21 6.13 -0.74
CA VAL A 89 -21.08 5.50 -2.07
C VAL A 89 -21.53 6.47 -3.16
N GLU A 90 -22.57 7.25 -2.91
CA GLU A 90 -23.11 8.26 -3.82
C GLU A 90 -22.12 9.39 -4.07
N ALA A 91 -21.42 9.84 -3.03
CA ALA A 91 -20.36 10.84 -3.17
C ALA A 91 -19.23 10.33 -4.09
N LEU A 92 -18.80 9.08 -3.93
CA LEU A 92 -17.83 8.47 -4.84
C LEU A 92 -18.37 8.37 -6.28
N ARG A 93 -19.59 7.87 -6.45
CA ARG A 93 -20.22 7.72 -7.78
C ARG A 93 -20.32 9.04 -8.53
N SER A 94 -20.52 10.14 -7.81
CA SER A 94 -20.68 11.47 -8.42
C SER A 94 -19.40 12.00 -9.06
N VAL A 95 -18.22 11.49 -8.67
CA VAL A 95 -16.92 11.97 -9.16
C VAL A 95 -16.15 10.95 -9.99
N VAL A 96 -16.50 9.67 -9.90
CA VAL A 96 -15.85 8.62 -10.72
C VAL A 96 -16.24 8.79 -12.19
N SER A 97 -15.25 8.83 -13.05
CA SER A 97 -15.43 9.01 -14.49
C SER A 97 -14.34 8.28 -15.29
N GLU A 98 -14.40 8.39 -16.60
CA GLU A 98 -13.33 7.92 -17.51
C GLU A 98 -11.99 8.63 -17.26
N ARG A 99 -11.99 9.79 -16.59
CA ARG A 99 -10.78 10.52 -16.22
C ARG A 99 -10.12 9.98 -14.96
N THR A 100 -10.82 9.13 -14.18
CA THR A 100 -10.29 8.55 -12.96
C THR A 100 -9.17 7.56 -13.28
N ALA A 101 -7.98 7.80 -12.75
CA ALA A 101 -6.81 6.94 -12.88
C ALA A 101 -6.72 5.95 -11.70
N ALA A 102 -6.94 6.43 -10.47
CA ALA A 102 -6.92 5.60 -9.29
C ALA A 102 -7.74 6.18 -8.12
N LEU A 103 -8.09 5.30 -7.19
CA LEU A 103 -8.52 5.62 -5.83
C LEU A 103 -7.33 5.36 -4.90
N MET A 104 -6.97 6.33 -4.04
CA MET A 104 -5.92 6.18 -3.02
C MET A 104 -6.51 6.51 -1.65
N VAL A 105 -6.70 5.50 -0.82
CA VAL A 105 -7.36 5.64 0.49
C VAL A 105 -6.70 4.78 1.55
N ASN A 106 -6.80 5.20 2.81
CA ASN A 106 -6.61 4.36 3.98
C ASN A 106 -7.97 3.96 4.58
N ASN A 107 -8.05 2.77 5.12
CA ASN A 107 -9.25 2.25 5.77
C ASN A 107 -8.87 1.19 6.86
N PRO A 108 -9.00 1.49 8.17
CA PRO A 108 -9.54 2.75 8.69
C PRO A 108 -8.77 3.98 8.23
N ASP A 109 -9.44 5.14 8.25
CA ASP A 109 -8.80 6.42 7.95
C ASP A 109 -7.91 6.92 9.10
N ASP A 110 -7.31 8.11 8.96
CA ASP A 110 -6.42 8.69 9.97
C ASP A 110 -7.14 9.06 11.28
N MET A 111 -8.47 9.10 11.27
CA MET A 111 -9.31 9.28 12.47
C MET A 111 -9.71 7.94 13.13
N GLY A 112 -9.33 6.81 12.52
CA GLY A 112 -9.66 5.46 12.98
C GLY A 112 -11.05 4.98 12.53
N ILE A 113 -11.72 5.68 11.63
CA ILE A 113 -13.06 5.34 11.15
C ILE A 113 -12.94 4.35 9.97
N TYR A 114 -13.61 3.21 10.10
CA TYR A 114 -13.68 2.20 9.05
C TYR A 114 -14.89 2.42 8.16
N ASN A 115 -14.66 2.62 6.86
CA ASN A 115 -15.73 2.66 5.86
C ASN A 115 -16.13 1.21 5.50
N PRO A 116 -17.33 0.76 5.87
CA PRO A 116 -17.80 -0.60 5.59
C PRO A 116 -18.05 -0.85 4.10
N ASP A 117 -18.28 0.20 3.31
CA ASP A 117 -18.62 0.13 1.89
C ASP A 117 -17.38 0.07 0.99
N ILE A 118 -16.20 -0.04 1.56
CA ILE A 118 -14.92 0.03 0.83
C ILE A 118 -14.84 -0.97 -0.33
N LYS A 119 -15.41 -2.15 -0.17
CA LYS A 119 -15.44 -3.17 -1.24
C LYS A 119 -16.30 -2.74 -2.42
N GLU A 120 -17.41 -2.05 -2.18
CA GLU A 120 -18.23 -1.45 -3.23
C GLU A 120 -17.49 -0.29 -3.91
N TRP A 121 -16.78 0.52 -3.14
CA TRP A 121 -15.94 1.59 -3.66
C TRP A 121 -14.91 1.08 -4.69
N VAL A 122 -14.19 0.03 -4.32
CA VAL A 122 -13.20 -0.59 -5.22
C VAL A 122 -13.88 -1.10 -6.51
N LYS A 123 -15.04 -1.74 -6.38
CA LYS A 123 -15.81 -2.20 -7.54
C LYS A 123 -16.25 -1.06 -8.45
N ILE A 124 -16.70 0.06 -7.90
CA ILE A 124 -17.10 1.25 -8.68
C ILE A 124 -15.91 1.77 -9.47
N VAL A 125 -14.77 1.91 -8.83
CA VAL A 125 -13.53 2.41 -9.43
C VAL A 125 -13.04 1.48 -10.54
N HIS A 126 -13.05 0.16 -10.31
CA HIS A 126 -12.70 -0.83 -11.32
C HIS A 126 -13.66 -0.83 -12.52
N ASN A 127 -14.96 -0.65 -12.31
CA ASN A 127 -15.93 -0.54 -13.40
C ASN A 127 -15.66 0.67 -14.32
N ALA A 128 -15.01 1.70 -13.79
CA ALA A 128 -14.55 2.85 -14.58
C ALA A 128 -13.17 2.62 -15.24
N GLY A 129 -12.53 1.47 -15.02
CA GLY A 129 -11.20 1.14 -15.55
C GLY A 129 -10.03 1.76 -14.77
N ALA A 130 -10.27 2.26 -13.55
CA ALA A 130 -9.28 2.86 -12.69
C ALA A 130 -8.71 1.81 -11.68
N LEU A 131 -7.56 2.12 -11.08
CA LEU A 131 -6.91 1.29 -10.07
C LEU A 131 -7.36 1.66 -8.65
N ALA A 132 -7.13 0.76 -7.69
CA ALA A 132 -7.41 0.99 -6.28
C ALA A 132 -6.18 0.69 -5.43
N PHE A 133 -5.75 1.66 -4.62
CA PHE A 133 -4.62 1.56 -3.69
C PHE A 133 -5.07 1.67 -2.24
N TYR A 134 -4.63 0.70 -1.46
CA TYR A 134 -4.91 0.63 -0.03
C TYR A 134 -3.70 1.07 0.79
N ASP A 135 -3.79 2.24 1.36
CA ASP A 135 -2.81 2.71 2.33
C ASP A 135 -3.01 1.97 3.66
N HIS A 136 -2.19 0.96 3.87
CA HIS A 136 -2.07 0.21 5.13
C HIS A 136 -0.82 0.63 5.90
N ALA A 137 -0.42 1.88 5.83
CA ALA A 137 0.75 2.38 6.57
C ALA A 137 0.68 2.03 8.06
N ASN A 138 -0.51 2.11 8.65
CA ASN A 138 -0.82 1.56 9.97
C ASN A 138 -1.75 0.35 9.82
N PHE A 139 -1.19 -0.84 9.95
CA PHE A 139 -1.92 -2.11 9.80
C PHE A 139 -2.37 -2.71 11.14
N ASN A 140 -2.03 -2.08 12.27
CA ASN A 140 -2.21 -2.62 13.61
C ASN A 140 -3.66 -3.02 13.93
N GLY A 141 -4.63 -2.18 13.56
CA GLY A 141 -6.04 -2.40 13.88
C GLY A 141 -6.72 -3.48 13.04
N VAL A 142 -6.16 -3.81 11.87
CA VAL A 142 -6.80 -4.71 10.89
C VAL A 142 -5.93 -5.91 10.49
N MET A 143 -4.72 -5.98 11.03
CA MET A 143 -3.77 -7.06 10.74
C MET A 143 -4.39 -8.43 11.06
N SER A 144 -4.26 -9.37 10.12
CA SER A 144 -4.88 -10.70 10.14
C SER A 144 -6.43 -10.73 10.16
N ARG A 145 -7.10 -9.59 10.00
CA ARG A 145 -8.56 -9.47 9.89
C ARG A 145 -9.01 -9.11 8.47
N ILE A 146 -8.18 -8.35 7.76
CA ILE A 146 -8.46 -7.85 6.42
C ILE A 146 -7.27 -8.18 5.52
N ARG A 147 -7.56 -8.65 4.32
CA ARG A 147 -6.58 -8.79 3.23
C ARG A 147 -6.98 -7.84 2.10
N ALA A 148 -6.05 -7.01 1.67
CA ALA A 148 -6.30 -6.02 0.62
C ALA A 148 -6.86 -6.64 -0.66
N SER A 149 -6.36 -7.82 -1.05
CA SER A 149 -6.82 -8.54 -2.24
C SER A 149 -8.28 -9.01 -2.14
N GLU A 150 -8.77 -9.36 -0.93
CA GLU A 150 -10.16 -9.80 -0.72
C GLU A 150 -11.16 -8.65 -0.81
N LEU A 151 -10.69 -7.43 -0.62
CA LEU A 151 -11.44 -6.20 -0.86
C LEU A 151 -11.35 -5.74 -2.32
N GLY A 152 -10.47 -6.36 -3.11
CA GLY A 152 -10.27 -6.08 -4.53
C GLY A 152 -9.17 -5.08 -4.87
N PHE A 153 -8.43 -4.56 -3.90
CA PHE A 153 -7.36 -3.59 -4.15
C PHE A 153 -6.26 -4.14 -5.06
N ASP A 154 -5.73 -3.29 -5.92
CA ASP A 154 -4.66 -3.61 -6.88
C ASP A 154 -3.27 -3.49 -6.27
N ALA A 155 -3.14 -2.62 -5.28
CA ALA A 155 -1.90 -2.42 -4.55
C ALA A 155 -2.16 -1.99 -3.11
N CYS A 156 -1.16 -2.21 -2.25
CA CYS A 156 -1.17 -1.73 -0.88
C CYS A 156 0.25 -1.37 -0.41
N MET A 157 0.35 -0.68 0.72
CA MET A 157 1.63 -0.44 1.37
C MET A 157 1.59 -0.79 2.84
N PHE A 158 2.73 -1.22 3.38
CA PHE A 158 2.97 -1.40 4.81
C PHE A 158 4.17 -0.59 5.26
N MET A 159 4.06 0.06 6.42
CA MET A 159 5.21 0.71 7.03
C MET A 159 5.87 -0.23 8.04
N LEU A 160 7.06 -0.74 7.69
CA LEU A 160 7.77 -1.69 8.52
C LEU A 160 8.17 -1.11 9.89
N HIS A 161 8.27 0.23 9.96
CA HIS A 161 8.57 0.97 11.19
C HIS A 161 7.32 1.35 12.03
N LYS A 162 6.13 0.89 11.66
CA LYS A 162 4.90 1.02 12.44
C LYS A 162 4.51 -0.36 12.97
N THR A 163 3.84 -1.16 12.17
CA THR A 163 3.23 -2.44 12.56
C THR A 163 4.24 -3.56 12.79
N PHE A 164 5.39 -3.56 12.08
CA PHE A 164 6.31 -4.71 12.04
C PHE A 164 7.55 -4.53 12.93
N GLY A 165 7.47 -3.70 13.95
CA GLY A 165 8.47 -3.59 15.01
C GLY A 165 9.82 -3.01 14.61
N ALA A 166 10.00 -2.55 13.39
CA ALA A 166 11.23 -1.91 12.96
C ALA A 166 11.28 -0.44 13.41
N PRO A 167 12.44 0.09 13.86
CA PRO A 167 12.53 1.49 14.27
C PRO A 167 12.50 2.43 13.07
N LYS A 168 11.89 3.61 13.26
CA LYS A 168 11.94 4.72 12.30
C LYS A 168 13.21 5.56 12.43
N GLY A 169 13.90 5.45 13.55
CA GLY A 169 15.16 6.15 13.81
C GLY A 169 15.02 7.68 13.94
N GLY A 170 13.97 8.16 14.63
CA GLY A 170 13.78 9.61 14.84
C GLY A 170 13.53 10.41 13.56
N GLY A 171 12.89 9.80 12.57
CA GLY A 171 12.70 10.37 11.24
C GLY A 171 13.79 9.96 10.24
N GLY A 172 14.67 9.08 10.66
CA GLY A 172 15.74 8.50 9.85
C GLY A 172 15.25 7.42 8.88
N PRO A 173 16.15 6.57 8.41
CA PRO A 173 15.84 5.60 7.38
C PRO A 173 14.79 4.61 7.88
N ALA A 174 13.73 4.46 7.10
CA ALA A 174 12.64 3.54 7.32
C ALA A 174 12.45 2.66 6.07
N VAL A 175 11.42 1.83 6.03
CA VAL A 175 10.99 1.13 4.83
C VAL A 175 9.48 1.17 4.73
N GLY A 176 9.01 1.58 3.55
CA GLY A 176 7.66 1.34 3.08
C GLY A 176 7.65 0.13 2.17
N ALA A 177 7.06 -0.97 2.58
CA ALA A 177 6.84 -2.11 1.70
C ALA A 177 5.65 -1.79 0.79
N TYR A 178 5.91 -1.69 -0.51
CA TYR A 178 4.87 -1.53 -1.53
C TYR A 178 4.57 -2.88 -2.17
N GLY A 179 3.31 -3.28 -2.16
CA GLY A 179 2.83 -4.53 -2.73
C GLY A 179 1.77 -4.32 -3.79
N CYS A 180 1.77 -5.15 -4.84
CA CYS A 180 0.77 -5.06 -5.89
C CYS A 180 0.35 -6.42 -6.45
N ARG A 181 -0.77 -6.40 -7.19
CA ARG A 181 -1.28 -7.55 -7.94
C ARG A 181 -0.45 -7.79 -9.21
N ALA A 182 -0.51 -9.02 -9.72
CA ALA A 182 0.28 -9.51 -10.85
C ALA A 182 0.28 -8.58 -12.07
N HIS A 183 -0.86 -7.97 -12.40
CA HIS A 183 -0.96 -7.07 -13.56
C HIS A 183 -0.18 -5.75 -13.40
N LEU A 184 0.23 -5.39 -12.18
CA LEU A 184 1.06 -4.22 -11.92
C LEU A 184 2.55 -4.54 -11.73
N VAL A 185 2.91 -5.82 -11.54
CA VAL A 185 4.31 -6.25 -11.37
C VAL A 185 5.22 -5.77 -12.51
N PRO A 186 4.82 -5.81 -13.79
CA PRO A 186 5.66 -5.30 -14.89
C PRO A 186 6.04 -3.83 -14.80
N PHE A 187 5.33 -3.06 -13.99
CA PHE A 187 5.54 -1.61 -13.79
C PHE A 187 6.32 -1.30 -12.51
N LEU A 188 6.71 -2.31 -11.73
CA LEU A 188 7.52 -2.12 -10.54
C LEU A 188 8.94 -1.71 -10.91
N ALA A 189 9.48 -0.76 -10.16
CA ALA A 189 10.89 -0.49 -10.19
C ALA A 189 11.66 -1.75 -9.77
N ALA A 190 12.57 -2.18 -10.60
CA ALA A 190 13.49 -3.26 -10.27
C ALA A 190 14.62 -2.72 -9.36
N PRO A 191 15.31 -3.58 -8.63
CA PRO A 191 15.29 -5.04 -8.71
C PRO A 191 14.32 -5.70 -7.72
N ILE A 192 13.92 -6.93 -8.04
CA ILE A 192 13.22 -7.85 -7.14
C ILE A 192 14.08 -9.07 -6.85
N VAL A 193 13.74 -9.81 -5.79
CA VAL A 193 14.46 -11.05 -5.44
C VAL A 193 13.61 -12.24 -5.80
N GLU A 194 14.16 -13.16 -6.58
CA GLU A 194 13.53 -14.43 -6.94
C GLU A 194 14.27 -15.62 -6.38
N ARG A 195 13.53 -16.70 -6.12
CA ARG A 195 14.08 -18.00 -5.77
C ARG A 195 14.13 -18.87 -7.01
N LYS A 196 15.32 -19.40 -7.32
CA LYS A 196 15.54 -20.34 -8.42
C LYS A 196 15.09 -21.75 -8.06
N GLU A 197 15.01 -22.62 -9.07
CA GLU A 197 14.67 -24.04 -8.91
C GLU A 197 15.66 -24.80 -8.00
N ASP A 198 16.93 -24.45 -8.05
CA ASP A 198 17.98 -25.00 -7.18
C ASP A 198 17.96 -24.47 -5.74
N MET A 199 16.90 -23.74 -5.37
CA MET A 199 16.71 -23.12 -4.06
C MET A 199 17.67 -21.97 -3.74
N THR A 200 18.48 -21.52 -4.68
CA THR A 200 19.27 -20.29 -4.53
C THR A 200 18.44 -19.06 -4.85
N TYR A 201 18.94 -17.88 -4.48
CA TYR A 201 18.25 -16.60 -4.65
C TYR A 201 19.03 -15.70 -5.60
N THR A 202 18.32 -15.01 -6.47
CA THR A 202 18.90 -14.08 -7.44
C THR A 202 18.17 -12.74 -7.42
N ILE A 203 18.83 -11.72 -7.90
CA ILE A 203 18.25 -10.42 -8.16
C ILE A 203 17.84 -10.39 -9.63
N VAL A 204 16.61 -10.03 -9.90
CA VAL A 204 16.07 -9.83 -11.23
C VAL A 204 15.77 -8.36 -11.41
N ASN A 205 16.35 -7.79 -12.45
CA ASN A 205 16.01 -6.42 -12.86
C ASN A 205 14.75 -6.49 -13.73
N GLY A 206 13.76 -5.69 -13.40
CA GLY A 206 12.55 -5.56 -14.22
C GLY A 206 12.88 -4.93 -15.59
N GLU A 207 12.00 -5.15 -16.53
CA GLU A 207 12.08 -4.56 -17.88
C GLU A 207 11.40 -3.17 -17.93
N SER A 208 11.01 -2.63 -16.77
CA SER A 208 10.30 -1.37 -16.72
C SER A 208 11.23 -0.20 -17.05
N ASP A 209 11.02 0.43 -18.18
CA ASP A 209 11.57 1.75 -18.53
C ASP A 209 10.85 2.89 -17.77
N ALA A 210 9.91 2.54 -16.89
CA ALA A 210 9.10 3.52 -16.20
C ALA A 210 9.89 4.20 -15.08
N ASP A 211 9.70 5.51 -14.94
CA ASP A 211 10.21 6.34 -13.85
C ASP A 211 9.52 6.01 -12.50
N THR A 212 9.46 4.73 -12.16
CA THR A 212 8.84 4.23 -10.92
C THR A 212 9.84 4.03 -9.79
N TYR A 213 11.11 4.39 -10.04
CA TYR A 213 12.16 4.40 -9.03
C TYR A 213 11.89 5.49 -7.98
N VAL A 214 11.87 5.07 -6.71
CA VAL A 214 11.76 6.02 -5.59
C VAL A 214 13.04 6.05 -4.74
N ARG A 215 13.79 4.94 -4.72
CA ARG A 215 15.09 4.80 -4.06
C ARG A 215 15.93 3.73 -4.73
N GLU A 216 17.19 3.66 -4.29
CA GLU A 216 18.19 2.78 -4.85
C GLU A 216 18.01 1.32 -4.43
N TYR A 217 18.32 0.42 -5.33
CA TYR A 217 18.51 -1.01 -5.15
C TYR A 217 17.35 -1.71 -4.42
N LEU A 218 17.63 -2.45 -3.33
CA LEU A 218 16.63 -3.20 -2.54
C LEU A 218 16.13 -2.41 -1.31
N GLY A 219 16.44 -1.12 -1.20
CA GLY A 219 16.06 -0.28 -0.07
C GLY A 219 16.89 -0.51 1.19
N ASN A 220 16.34 -0.16 2.36
CA ASN A 220 17.04 -0.23 3.63
C ASN A 220 17.01 -1.65 4.24
N ILE A 221 17.97 -2.46 3.86
CA ILE A 221 18.09 -3.88 4.25
C ILE A 221 18.12 -4.10 5.77
N PRO A 222 18.84 -3.30 6.60
CA PRO A 222 18.77 -3.44 8.06
C PRO A 222 17.35 -3.36 8.64
N VAL A 223 16.49 -2.50 8.08
CA VAL A 223 15.08 -2.40 8.50
C VAL A 223 14.27 -3.61 8.04
N VAL A 224 14.53 -4.11 6.82
CA VAL A 224 13.95 -5.35 6.31
C VAL A 224 14.27 -6.53 7.23
N PHE A 225 15.52 -6.68 7.68
CA PHE A 225 15.92 -7.71 8.63
C PHE A 225 15.18 -7.62 9.95
N LYS A 226 14.99 -6.43 10.49
CA LYS A 226 14.27 -6.22 11.76
C LYS A 226 12.80 -6.63 11.63
N ALA A 227 12.11 -6.21 10.57
CA ALA A 227 10.74 -6.60 10.32
C ALA A 227 10.60 -8.13 10.10
N TYR A 228 11.50 -8.73 9.34
CA TYR A 228 11.57 -10.18 9.18
C TYR A 228 11.72 -10.90 10.51
N SER A 229 12.66 -10.45 11.34
CA SER A 229 12.92 -11.04 12.66
C SER A 229 11.70 -10.92 13.57
N TRP A 230 11.00 -9.77 13.54
CA TRP A 230 9.78 -9.56 14.30
C TRP A 230 8.68 -10.54 13.88
N ILE A 231 8.40 -10.67 12.57
CA ILE A 231 7.39 -11.61 12.05
C ILE A 231 7.74 -13.05 12.46
N ARG A 232 9.01 -13.43 12.35
CA ARG A 232 9.48 -14.78 12.73
C ARG A 232 9.34 -15.05 14.22
N ALA A 233 9.63 -14.05 15.07
CA ALA A 233 9.50 -14.17 16.51
C ALA A 233 8.03 -14.26 16.97
N MET A 234 7.16 -13.47 16.34
CA MET A 234 5.74 -13.44 16.68
C MET A 234 4.99 -14.70 16.20
N GLY A 235 5.31 -15.17 15.00
CA GLY A 235 4.53 -16.23 14.35
C GLY A 235 3.09 -15.81 14.07
N ALA A 236 2.29 -16.68 13.50
CA ALA A 236 0.91 -16.37 13.11
C ALA A 236 0.02 -15.99 14.32
N ASP A 237 0.17 -16.69 15.43
CA ASP A 237 -0.64 -16.43 16.64
C ASP A 237 -0.22 -15.13 17.34
N GLY A 238 1.09 -14.87 17.43
CA GLY A 238 1.59 -13.62 18.02
C GLY A 238 1.20 -12.39 17.20
N ILE A 239 1.20 -12.49 15.87
CA ILE A 239 0.72 -11.42 14.96
C ILE A 239 -0.76 -11.11 15.24
N ARG A 240 -1.59 -12.14 15.38
CA ARG A 240 -3.01 -12.01 15.70
C ARG A 240 -3.23 -11.36 17.07
N GLN A 241 -2.50 -11.84 18.09
CA GLN A 241 -2.54 -11.28 19.44
C GLN A 241 -2.07 -9.82 19.50
N ALA A 242 -1.04 -9.45 18.73
CA ALA A 242 -0.55 -8.08 18.66
C ALA A 242 -1.63 -7.12 18.14
N ALA A 243 -2.39 -7.52 17.12
CA ALA A 243 -3.52 -6.74 16.61
C ALA A 243 -4.62 -6.59 17.67
N ASP A 244 -5.04 -7.69 18.29
CA ASP A 244 -6.09 -7.69 19.31
C ASP A 244 -5.71 -6.83 20.53
N LEU A 245 -4.46 -6.94 21.00
CA LEU A 245 -3.95 -6.15 22.12
C LEU A 245 -3.82 -4.66 21.77
N SER A 246 -3.46 -4.33 20.53
CA SER A 246 -3.40 -2.94 20.08
C SER A 246 -4.77 -2.26 20.13
N LEU A 247 -5.82 -2.96 19.69
CA LEU A 247 -7.19 -2.46 19.76
C LEU A 247 -7.67 -2.35 21.21
N LEU A 248 -7.45 -3.39 22.01
CA LEU A 248 -7.84 -3.40 23.43
C LEU A 248 -7.18 -2.26 24.20
N ALA A 249 -5.87 -2.06 24.01
CA ALA A 249 -5.13 -1.00 24.68
C ALA A 249 -5.63 0.40 24.30
N ASN A 250 -5.94 0.62 23.00
CA ASN A 250 -6.47 1.90 22.54
C ASN A 250 -7.85 2.18 23.17
N ASN A 251 -8.77 1.22 23.12
CA ASN A 251 -10.10 1.37 23.74
C ASN A 251 -10.01 1.57 25.26
N TYR A 252 -9.08 0.92 25.94
CA TYR A 252 -8.85 1.14 27.37
C TYR A 252 -8.38 2.57 27.66
N MET A 253 -7.43 3.09 26.87
CA MET A 253 -6.92 4.45 27.03
C MET A 253 -7.99 5.51 26.76
N GLU A 254 -8.88 5.26 25.81
CA GLU A 254 -9.99 6.18 25.48
C GLU A 254 -10.98 6.33 26.65
N GLN A 255 -11.12 5.31 27.48
CA GLN A 255 -12.06 5.30 28.62
C GLN A 255 -11.46 5.92 29.91
N GLN A 256 -10.17 6.22 29.97
CA GLN A 256 -9.50 6.82 31.13
C GLN A 256 -9.41 8.35 30.98
#